data_0b462ef8c874c31440b229ee56ccdc02
#
_entry.id   0b462ef8c874c31440b229ee56ccdc02
#
_cell.length_a   1.000
_cell.length_b   1.000
_cell.length_c   1.000
_cell.angle_alpha   90.00
_cell.angle_beta   90.00
_cell.angle_gamma   90.00
#
_symmetry.space_group_name_H-M   'P 1'
#
loop_
_entity.id
_entity.type
_entity.pdbx_description
1 polymer ?
#
loop_
_entity_poly.entity_id
_entity_poly.type
_entity_poly.pdbx_seq_one_letter_code
_entity_poly.pdbx_strand_id
1 'polypeptide(L)'
;MAKDVREIIKEDLLEALGLEEKPVPMTEVEPEIKVSHGCITRALEDLAEETFIRREGALVSLTDQGREKAEELIRKHSTLQNYFAERRSMEEARKAAGLLEHYASREVIDSIRKLSRLQEGLPLPEINRSRGLITDIVCDRQLFERMISMGIYPGESLKIKNTLPNCIVVELGNKKFALAP
;
A
#
# COMPACT_ATOMS: atom_id res chain seq x y z
N MET A 1 -3.78 -6.56 -12.69
CA MET A 1 -4.95 -5.82 -13.19
C MET A 1 -4.90 -4.44 -12.55
N ALA A 2 -5.03 -3.37 -13.33
CA ALA A 2 -5.15 -2.02 -12.78
C ALA A 2 -6.48 -1.94 -12.00
N LYS A 3 -6.45 -1.37 -10.80
CA LYS A 3 -7.67 -1.14 -10.01
C LYS A 3 -8.49 -0.04 -10.69
N ASP A 4 -9.81 -0.15 -10.65
CA ASP A 4 -10.70 0.86 -11.21
C ASP A 4 -10.51 2.19 -10.44
N VAL A 5 -10.38 3.28 -11.18
CA VAL A 5 -10.25 4.64 -10.61
C VAL A 5 -11.42 4.95 -9.67
N ARG A 6 -12.62 4.45 -9.96
CA ARG A 6 -13.80 4.63 -9.11
C ARG A 6 -13.64 3.95 -7.75
N GLU A 7 -13.03 2.76 -7.71
CA GLU A 7 -12.73 2.07 -6.46
C GLU A 7 -11.66 2.81 -5.65
N ILE A 8 -10.66 3.40 -6.31
CA ILE A 8 -9.65 4.21 -5.64
C ILE A 8 -10.31 5.42 -4.97
N ILE A 9 -11.19 6.15 -5.69
CA ILE A 9 -11.91 7.29 -5.13
C ILE A 9 -12.75 6.88 -3.91
N LYS A 10 -13.44 5.75 -3.96
CA LYS A 10 -14.23 5.25 -2.83
C LYS A 10 -13.36 4.95 -1.60
N GLU A 11 -12.19 4.34 -1.81
CA GLU A 11 -11.26 4.06 -0.73
C GLU A 11 -10.71 5.35 -0.11
N ASP A 12 -10.27 6.32 -0.91
CA ASP A 12 -9.81 7.64 -0.43
C ASP A 12 -10.90 8.35 0.40
N LEU A 13 -12.15 8.32 -0.08
CA LEU A 13 -13.27 8.95 0.63
C LEU A 13 -13.58 8.25 1.95
N LEU A 14 -13.50 6.91 2.01
CA LEU A 14 -13.66 6.16 3.25
C LEU A 14 -12.53 6.48 4.24
N GLU A 15 -11.30 6.60 3.76
CA GLU A 15 -10.17 6.98 4.60
C GLU A 15 -10.33 8.39 5.15
N ALA A 16 -10.68 9.37 4.31
CA ALA A 16 -10.95 10.74 4.73
C ALA A 16 -12.06 10.82 5.79
N LEU A 17 -13.18 10.10 5.56
CA LEU A 17 -14.27 10.01 6.53
C LEU A 17 -13.88 9.26 7.81
N GLY A 18 -12.94 8.33 7.72
CA GLY A 18 -12.44 7.57 8.88
C GLY A 18 -11.63 8.40 9.86
N LEU A 19 -11.10 9.53 9.41
CA LEU A 19 -10.37 10.49 10.24
C LEU A 19 -11.30 11.45 11.00
N GLU A 20 -12.58 11.48 10.62
CA GLU A 20 -13.57 12.39 11.20
C GLU A 20 -14.40 11.69 12.30
N GLU A 21 -14.56 12.38 13.43
CA GLU A 21 -15.37 11.88 14.56
C GLU A 21 -16.86 12.21 14.42
N LYS A 22 -17.21 13.15 13.56
CA LYS A 22 -18.58 13.68 13.39
C LYS A 22 -19.00 13.65 11.92
N PRO A 23 -20.33 13.66 11.67
CA PRO A 23 -20.82 13.83 10.29
C PRO A 23 -20.28 15.13 9.67
N VAL A 24 -19.79 15.05 8.44
CA VAL A 24 -19.21 16.16 7.68
C VAL A 24 -20.06 16.52 6.47
N PRO A 25 -20.07 17.79 6.03
CA PRO A 25 -20.71 18.16 4.78
C PRO A 25 -20.10 17.41 3.60
N MET A 26 -20.94 16.91 2.68
CA MET A 26 -20.48 16.21 1.46
C MET A 26 -19.49 17.04 0.64
N THR A 27 -19.59 18.36 0.73
CA THR A 27 -18.74 19.32 0.00
C THR A 27 -17.35 19.49 0.62
N GLU A 28 -17.14 18.99 1.83
CA GLU A 28 -15.87 19.05 2.56
C GLU A 28 -15.09 17.75 2.52
N VAL A 29 -15.72 16.66 2.02
CA VAL A 29 -15.05 15.37 1.87
C VAL A 29 -14.28 15.37 0.56
N GLU A 30 -12.95 15.38 0.64
CA GLU A 30 -12.05 15.37 -0.51
C GLU A 30 -11.16 14.12 -0.51
N PRO A 31 -11.08 13.39 -1.66
CA PRO A 31 -10.13 12.28 -1.81
C PRO A 31 -8.69 12.82 -1.99
N GLU A 32 -7.68 12.00 -1.72
CA GLU A 32 -6.28 12.37 -1.98
C GLU A 32 -6.00 12.66 -3.46
N ILE A 33 -6.65 11.92 -4.35
CA ILE A 33 -6.54 12.15 -5.79
C ILE A 33 -7.43 13.32 -6.24
N LYS A 34 -6.85 14.20 -7.06
CA LYS A 34 -7.61 15.32 -7.65
C LYS A 34 -8.55 14.83 -8.74
N VAL A 35 -9.84 14.81 -8.43
CA VAL A 35 -10.90 14.39 -9.36
C VAL A 35 -12.01 15.45 -9.44
N SER A 36 -12.87 15.35 -10.44
CA SER A 36 -14.00 16.27 -10.57
C SER A 36 -15.04 16.02 -9.44
N HIS A 37 -15.74 17.07 -9.06
CA HIS A 37 -16.82 16.98 -8.06
C HIS A 37 -17.89 15.92 -8.43
N GLY A 38 -18.19 15.77 -9.73
CA GLY A 38 -19.12 14.74 -10.19
C GLY A 38 -18.64 13.31 -9.94
N CYS A 39 -17.32 13.06 -9.94
CA CYS A 39 -16.77 11.74 -9.58
C CYS A 39 -16.91 11.49 -8.08
N ILE A 40 -16.66 12.50 -7.25
CA ILE A 40 -16.84 12.42 -5.79
C ILE A 40 -18.30 12.12 -5.45
N THR A 41 -19.24 12.88 -6.03
CA THR A 41 -20.67 12.69 -5.79
C THR A 41 -21.11 11.26 -6.11
N ARG A 42 -20.71 10.73 -7.26
CA ARG A 42 -21.04 9.36 -7.67
C ARG A 42 -20.43 8.31 -6.73
N ALA A 43 -19.17 8.52 -6.32
CA ALA A 43 -18.51 7.60 -5.39
C ALA A 43 -19.21 7.61 -4.01
N LEU A 44 -19.67 8.77 -3.54
CA LEU A 44 -20.47 8.86 -2.30
C LEU A 44 -21.85 8.20 -2.45
N GLU A 45 -22.48 8.28 -3.64
CA GLU A 45 -23.72 7.56 -3.91
C GLU A 45 -23.50 6.03 -3.85
N ASP A 46 -22.43 5.53 -4.48
CA ASP A 46 -22.08 4.11 -4.43
C ASP A 46 -21.81 3.64 -3.00
N LEU A 47 -21.02 4.41 -2.23
CA LEU A 47 -20.74 4.08 -0.84
C LEU A 47 -22.00 4.04 0.04
N ALA A 48 -23.00 4.86 -0.28
CA ALA A 48 -24.30 4.82 0.39
C ALA A 48 -25.11 3.58 -0.01
N GLU A 49 -25.12 3.21 -1.30
CA GLU A 49 -25.77 2.00 -1.81
C GLU A 49 -25.10 0.73 -1.24
N GLU A 50 -23.77 0.74 -1.11
CA GLU A 50 -22.97 -0.33 -0.50
C GLU A 50 -23.04 -0.35 1.05
N THR A 51 -23.82 0.57 1.64
CA THR A 51 -24.03 0.67 3.10
C THR A 51 -22.78 1.03 3.92
N PHE A 52 -21.73 1.58 3.30
CA PHE A 52 -20.54 2.04 4.02
C PHE A 52 -20.71 3.43 4.63
N ILE A 53 -21.57 4.27 4.04
CA ILE A 53 -21.88 5.60 4.57
C ILE A 53 -23.38 5.78 4.78
N ARG A 54 -23.73 6.68 5.70
CA ARG A 54 -25.09 7.19 5.92
C ARG A 54 -25.14 8.65 5.52
N ARG A 55 -26.23 9.03 4.84
CA ARG A 55 -26.49 10.42 4.44
C ARG A 55 -27.67 10.97 5.24
N GLU A 56 -27.48 12.13 5.84
CA GLU A 56 -28.50 12.88 6.54
C GLU A 56 -28.55 14.31 5.99
N GLY A 57 -29.38 14.52 4.98
CA GLY A 57 -29.40 15.79 4.23
C GLY A 57 -28.10 16.02 3.45
N ALA A 58 -27.37 17.10 3.80
CA ALA A 58 -26.08 17.42 3.22
C ALA A 58 -24.88 16.80 3.97
N LEU A 59 -25.13 16.12 5.09
CA LEU A 59 -24.09 15.51 5.92
C LEU A 59 -23.91 14.04 5.56
N VAL A 60 -22.66 13.57 5.68
CA VAL A 60 -22.27 12.16 5.53
C VAL A 60 -21.52 11.69 6.75
N SER A 61 -21.70 10.43 7.10
CA SER A 61 -20.96 9.75 8.16
C SER A 61 -20.78 8.28 7.81
N LEU A 62 -19.75 7.65 8.39
CA LEU A 62 -19.56 6.21 8.24
C LEU A 62 -20.64 5.42 9.02
N THR A 63 -21.05 4.29 8.44
CA THR A 63 -21.74 3.22 9.19
C THR A 63 -20.71 2.42 9.99
N ASP A 64 -21.16 1.47 10.81
CA ASP A 64 -20.23 0.56 11.52
C ASP A 64 -19.35 -0.22 10.51
N GLN A 65 -19.96 -0.73 9.44
CA GLN A 65 -19.26 -1.42 8.36
C GLN A 65 -18.28 -0.50 7.61
N GLY A 66 -18.69 0.75 7.36
CA GLY A 66 -17.83 1.76 6.77
C GLY A 66 -16.64 2.11 7.66
N ARG A 67 -16.86 2.17 8.98
CA ARG A 67 -15.79 2.44 9.96
C ARG A 67 -14.76 1.31 10.00
N GLU A 68 -15.19 0.05 10.03
CA GLU A 68 -14.28 -1.09 9.94
C GLU A 68 -13.44 -1.06 8.66
N LYS A 69 -14.06 -0.71 7.53
CA LYS A 69 -13.37 -0.61 6.24
C LYS A 69 -12.38 0.56 6.22
N ALA A 70 -12.78 1.74 6.69
CA ALA A 70 -11.93 2.91 6.80
C ALA A 70 -10.70 2.64 7.70
N GLU A 71 -10.89 2.00 8.84
CA GLU A 71 -9.80 1.61 9.73
C GLU A 71 -8.82 0.61 9.08
N GLU A 72 -9.31 -0.30 8.24
CA GLU A 72 -8.45 -1.20 7.46
C GLU A 72 -7.57 -0.40 6.50
N LEU A 73 -8.15 0.57 5.76
CA LEU A 73 -7.44 1.44 4.83
C LEU A 73 -6.42 2.33 5.53
N ILE A 74 -6.81 3.02 6.60
CA ILE A 74 -5.91 3.87 7.41
C ILE A 74 -4.74 3.05 7.96
N ARG A 75 -4.99 1.84 8.46
CA ARG A 75 -3.90 0.96 8.92
C ARG A 75 -2.96 0.54 7.80
N LYS A 76 -3.49 0.34 6.60
CA LYS A 76 -2.72 -0.02 5.40
C LYS A 76 -1.84 1.14 4.95
N HIS A 77 -2.42 2.34 4.83
CA HIS A 77 -1.72 3.59 4.54
C HIS A 77 -0.57 3.82 5.54
N SER A 78 -0.88 3.82 6.83
CA SER A 78 0.11 4.05 7.90
C SER A 78 1.25 3.02 7.88
N THR A 79 0.95 1.76 7.54
CA THR A 79 1.98 0.72 7.42
C THR A 79 2.94 1.02 6.29
N LEU A 80 2.43 1.42 5.12
CA LEU A 80 3.24 1.79 3.96
C LEU A 80 4.01 3.09 4.21
N GLN A 81 3.36 4.10 4.78
CA GLN A 81 3.98 5.38 5.09
C GLN A 81 5.16 5.20 6.06
N ASN A 82 4.98 4.43 7.14
CA ASN A 82 6.05 4.16 8.10
C ASN A 82 7.22 3.41 7.44
N TYR A 83 6.94 2.43 6.60
CA TYR A 83 7.96 1.70 5.85
C TYR A 83 8.79 2.63 4.94
N PHE A 84 8.14 3.56 4.24
CA PHE A 84 8.84 4.51 3.38
C PHE A 84 9.53 5.63 4.16
N ALA A 85 9.01 6.04 5.32
CA ALA A 85 9.57 7.11 6.15
C ALA A 85 10.94 6.78 6.73
N GLU A 86 11.30 5.49 6.83
CA GLU A 86 12.64 5.07 7.26
C GLU A 86 13.75 5.56 6.31
N ARG A 87 13.42 5.86 5.05
CA ARG A 87 14.41 6.16 3.98
C ARG A 87 14.05 7.36 3.10
N ARG A 88 12.95 8.03 3.38
CA ARG A 88 12.44 9.17 2.61
C ARG A 88 11.95 10.25 3.56
N SER A 89 11.78 11.46 3.03
CA SER A 89 11.06 12.49 3.77
C SER A 89 9.61 12.05 4.05
N MET A 90 9.00 12.58 5.10
CA MET A 90 7.60 12.26 5.43
C MET A 90 6.64 12.56 4.29
N GLU A 91 6.89 13.63 3.54
CA GLU A 91 6.05 13.99 2.38
C GLU A 91 6.17 12.96 1.23
N GLU A 92 7.40 12.53 0.91
CA GLU A 92 7.62 11.49 -0.10
C GLU A 92 7.06 10.13 0.34
N ALA A 93 7.21 9.79 1.62
CA ALA A 93 6.68 8.57 2.20
C ALA A 93 5.14 8.54 2.12
N ARG A 94 4.48 9.64 2.46
CA ARG A 94 3.03 9.78 2.35
C ARG A 94 2.55 9.64 0.90
N LYS A 95 3.18 10.34 -0.04
CA LYS A 95 2.86 10.23 -1.48
C LYS A 95 3.04 8.80 -2.00
N ALA A 96 4.11 8.12 -1.59
CA ALA A 96 4.36 6.74 -1.98
C ALA A 96 3.33 5.78 -1.38
N ALA A 97 2.93 5.98 -0.13
CA ALA A 97 1.90 5.18 0.53
C ALA A 97 0.55 5.33 -0.17
N GLY A 98 0.06 6.56 -0.40
CA GLY A 98 -1.21 6.83 -1.08
C GLY A 98 -1.29 6.26 -2.50
N LEU A 99 -0.14 6.18 -3.21
CA LEU A 99 -0.12 5.54 -4.52
C LEU A 99 -0.17 4.01 -4.47
N LEU A 100 0.43 3.40 -3.45
CA LEU A 100 0.63 1.95 -3.39
C LEU A 100 -0.43 1.20 -2.59
N GLU A 101 -1.11 1.87 -1.67
CA GLU A 101 -2.11 1.23 -0.81
C GLU A 101 -3.25 0.59 -1.59
N HIS A 102 -3.69 1.20 -2.70
CA HIS A 102 -4.75 0.67 -3.54
C HIS A 102 -4.35 -0.62 -4.30
N TYR A 103 -3.05 -0.88 -4.44
CA TYR A 103 -2.51 -2.02 -5.18
C TYR A 103 -1.88 -3.09 -4.29
N ALA A 104 -1.45 -2.72 -3.08
CA ALA A 104 -0.84 -3.64 -2.14
C ALA A 104 -1.87 -4.63 -1.59
N SER A 105 -1.62 -5.92 -1.74
CA SER A 105 -2.47 -6.95 -1.15
C SER A 105 -2.30 -7.01 0.38
N ARG A 106 -3.22 -7.69 1.05
CA ARG A 106 -3.17 -7.90 2.50
C ARG A 106 -1.87 -8.63 2.92
N GLU A 107 -1.45 -9.61 2.12
CA GLU A 107 -0.23 -10.38 2.36
C GLU A 107 1.01 -9.49 2.31
N VAL A 108 1.06 -8.54 1.35
CA VAL A 108 2.16 -7.56 1.24
C VAL A 108 2.20 -6.67 2.48
N ILE A 109 1.06 -6.15 2.92
CA ILE A 109 0.96 -5.31 4.12
C ILE A 109 1.38 -6.06 5.37
N ASP A 110 0.92 -7.31 5.55
CA ASP A 110 1.29 -8.14 6.69
C ASP A 110 2.77 -8.50 6.68
N SER A 111 3.36 -8.67 5.51
CA SER A 111 4.79 -8.90 5.34
C SER A 111 5.60 -7.66 5.73
N ILE A 112 5.21 -6.47 5.27
CA ILE A 112 5.84 -5.20 5.64
C ILE A 112 5.76 -4.96 7.16
N ARG A 113 4.63 -5.27 7.80
CA ARG A 113 4.50 -5.18 9.27
C ARG A 113 5.47 -6.09 10.03
N LYS A 114 5.80 -7.25 9.49
CA LYS A 114 6.80 -8.14 10.10
C LYS A 114 8.19 -7.54 10.04
N LEU A 115 8.50 -6.75 8.99
CA LEU A 115 9.80 -6.11 8.82
C LEU A 115 10.10 -5.04 9.85
N SER A 116 9.10 -4.26 10.26
CA SER A 116 9.27 -3.21 11.28
C SER A 116 9.77 -3.73 12.63
N ARG A 117 9.82 -5.06 12.80
CA ARG A 117 10.34 -5.76 13.99
C ARG A 117 11.74 -6.34 13.79
N LEU A 118 12.33 -6.18 12.60
CA LEU A 118 13.65 -6.73 12.27
C LEU A 118 14.70 -5.64 12.27
N GLN A 119 15.94 -6.03 12.60
CA GLN A 119 17.11 -5.16 12.52
C GLN A 119 17.49 -4.87 11.05
N GLU A 120 18.35 -3.87 10.81
CA GLU A 120 18.85 -3.47 9.51
C GLU A 120 19.30 -4.67 8.65
N GLY A 121 18.84 -4.68 7.38
CA GLY A 121 19.23 -5.68 6.41
C GLY A 121 20.61 -5.41 5.83
N LEU A 122 21.25 -6.45 5.30
CA LEU A 122 22.48 -6.32 4.51
C LEU A 122 22.13 -6.29 3.01
N PRO A 123 22.90 -5.54 2.19
CA PRO A 123 22.80 -5.62 0.74
C PRO A 123 22.93 -7.06 0.26
N LEU A 124 22.12 -7.46 -0.71
CA LEU A 124 22.09 -8.83 -1.20
C LEU A 124 23.48 -9.38 -1.62
N PRO A 125 24.39 -8.62 -2.24
CA PRO A 125 25.74 -9.08 -2.55
C PRO A 125 26.62 -9.40 -1.34
N GLU A 126 26.31 -8.83 -0.18
CA GLU A 126 27.09 -9.01 1.07
C GLU A 126 26.61 -10.17 1.93
N ILE A 127 25.53 -10.84 1.50
CA ILE A 127 24.94 -11.94 2.28
C ILE A 127 25.71 -13.24 2.07
N ASN A 128 26.35 -13.74 3.15
CA ASN A 128 27.03 -15.04 3.17
C ASN A 128 26.12 -16.22 3.59
N ARG A 129 24.80 -16.02 3.57
CA ARG A 129 23.81 -17.04 3.96
C ARG A 129 23.01 -17.49 2.76
N SER A 130 22.62 -18.77 2.72
CA SER A 130 21.82 -19.32 1.62
C SER A 130 20.35 -18.94 1.68
N ARG A 131 19.88 -18.29 2.74
CA ARG A 131 18.49 -17.85 2.93
C ARG A 131 18.44 -16.53 3.65
N GLY A 132 17.46 -15.72 3.31
CA GLY A 132 17.21 -14.43 3.94
C GLY A 132 15.75 -14.01 3.80
N LEU A 133 15.44 -12.89 4.42
CA LEU A 133 14.17 -12.19 4.29
C LEU A 133 14.47 -10.87 3.56
N ILE A 134 13.66 -10.53 2.57
CA ILE A 134 13.77 -9.23 1.91
C ILE A 134 13.29 -8.19 2.91
N THR A 135 14.19 -7.32 3.37
CA THR A 135 13.83 -6.23 4.28
C THR A 135 13.45 -4.98 3.53
N ASP A 136 14.07 -4.75 2.37
CA ASP A 136 13.84 -3.56 1.56
C ASP A 136 14.20 -3.78 0.08
N ILE A 137 13.69 -2.90 -0.79
CA ILE A 137 14.00 -2.84 -2.21
C ILE A 137 14.25 -1.38 -2.58
N VAL A 138 15.51 -1.06 -2.84
CA VAL A 138 15.92 0.30 -3.22
C VAL A 138 16.00 0.40 -4.74
N CYS A 139 15.00 0.98 -5.37
CA CYS A 139 14.94 1.19 -6.82
C CYS A 139 13.96 2.32 -7.18
N ASP A 140 13.88 2.66 -8.47
CA ASP A 140 12.86 3.58 -8.96
C ASP A 140 11.44 2.97 -8.88
N ARG A 141 10.43 3.84 -9.04
CA ARG A 141 9.02 3.44 -8.93
C ARG A 141 8.63 2.34 -9.92
N GLN A 142 9.04 2.46 -11.20
CA GLN A 142 8.62 1.49 -12.23
C GLN A 142 9.19 0.10 -11.94
N LEU A 143 10.45 0.05 -11.52
CA LEU A 143 11.09 -1.20 -11.15
C LEU A 143 10.47 -1.79 -9.88
N PHE A 144 10.14 -0.95 -8.88
CA PHE A 144 9.46 -1.40 -7.67
C PHE A 144 8.09 -2.03 -7.97
N GLU A 145 7.24 -1.37 -8.75
CA GLU A 145 5.93 -1.90 -9.17
C GLU A 145 6.08 -3.24 -9.93
N ARG A 146 7.10 -3.32 -10.79
CA ARG A 146 7.41 -4.56 -11.52
C ARG A 146 7.86 -5.68 -10.59
N MET A 147 8.72 -5.40 -9.61
CA MET A 147 9.19 -6.39 -8.65
C MET A 147 8.03 -6.92 -7.79
N ILE A 148 7.16 -6.04 -7.30
CA ILE A 148 5.93 -6.42 -6.58
C ILE A 148 5.06 -7.35 -7.44
N SER A 149 4.83 -7.00 -8.71
CA SER A 149 4.01 -7.82 -9.62
C SER A 149 4.60 -9.21 -9.91
N MET A 150 5.91 -9.35 -9.80
CA MET A 150 6.62 -10.62 -9.94
C MET A 150 6.61 -11.46 -8.63
N GLY A 151 6.14 -10.87 -7.51
CA GLY A 151 6.13 -11.50 -6.20
C GLY A 151 7.42 -11.26 -5.41
N ILE A 152 8.23 -10.28 -5.79
CA ILE A 152 9.43 -9.84 -5.08
C ILE A 152 9.05 -8.60 -4.27
N TYR A 153 8.87 -8.75 -2.95
CA TYR A 153 8.45 -7.65 -2.08
C TYR A 153 9.04 -7.80 -0.67
N PRO A 154 9.11 -6.71 0.09
CA PRO A 154 9.59 -6.76 1.47
C PRO A 154 8.78 -7.73 2.33
N GLY A 155 9.46 -8.52 3.16
CA GLY A 155 8.85 -9.56 3.99
C GLY A 155 8.79 -10.95 3.35
N GLU A 156 9.11 -11.07 2.05
CA GLU A 156 9.24 -12.37 1.40
C GLU A 156 10.56 -13.06 1.73
N SER A 157 10.50 -14.39 1.83
CA SER A 157 11.69 -15.22 2.03
C SER A 157 12.37 -15.52 0.72
N LEU A 158 13.67 -15.29 0.64
CA LEU A 158 14.48 -15.67 -0.51
C LEU A 158 15.51 -16.74 -0.17
N LYS A 159 15.87 -17.52 -1.18
CA LYS A 159 16.97 -18.48 -1.10
C LYS A 159 17.99 -18.14 -2.19
N ILE A 160 19.23 -17.88 -1.79
CA ILE A 160 20.34 -17.65 -2.75
C ILE A 160 20.76 -19.01 -3.31
N LYS A 161 20.68 -19.15 -4.62
CA LYS A 161 21.05 -20.39 -5.35
C LYS A 161 22.45 -20.33 -5.91
N ASN A 162 22.82 -19.16 -6.44
CA ASN A 162 24.13 -18.99 -7.05
C ASN A 162 24.49 -17.49 -7.06
N THR A 163 25.76 -17.19 -6.90
CA THR A 163 26.32 -15.84 -7.03
C THR A 163 27.29 -15.87 -8.21
N LEU A 164 26.97 -15.09 -9.23
CA LEU A 164 27.77 -14.93 -10.44
C LEU A 164 28.39 -13.51 -10.47
N PRO A 165 29.42 -13.26 -11.26
CA PRO A 165 30.07 -11.94 -11.28
C PRO A 165 29.11 -10.76 -11.56
N ASN A 166 28.06 -10.97 -12.36
CA ASN A 166 27.14 -9.94 -12.81
C ASN A 166 25.69 -10.15 -12.37
N CYS A 167 25.39 -11.20 -11.60
CA CYS A 167 24.06 -11.40 -11.06
C CYS A 167 24.04 -12.40 -9.90
N ILE A 168 23.00 -12.29 -9.08
CA ILE A 168 22.71 -13.22 -8.00
C ILE A 168 21.41 -13.95 -8.37
N VAL A 169 21.48 -15.27 -8.41
CA VAL A 169 20.31 -16.11 -8.67
C VAL A 169 19.62 -16.41 -7.34
N VAL A 170 18.40 -15.93 -7.20
CA VAL A 170 17.56 -16.15 -6.02
C VAL A 170 16.32 -16.97 -6.37
N GLU A 171 15.82 -17.69 -5.41
CA GLU A 171 14.57 -18.44 -5.48
C GLU A 171 13.60 -17.86 -4.43
N LEU A 172 12.40 -17.49 -4.86
CA LEU A 172 11.29 -17.07 -4.02
C LEU A 172 10.10 -17.99 -4.32
N GLY A 173 9.65 -18.72 -3.33
CA GLY A 173 8.65 -19.79 -3.55
C GLY A 173 9.12 -20.76 -4.63
N ASN A 174 8.36 -20.90 -5.71
CA ASN A 174 8.67 -21.79 -6.85
C ASN A 174 9.31 -21.05 -8.04
N LYS A 175 9.62 -19.77 -7.91
CA LYS A 175 10.16 -18.94 -8.99
C LYS A 175 11.65 -18.66 -8.77
N LYS A 176 12.40 -18.56 -9.86
CA LYS A 176 13.82 -18.17 -9.84
C LYS A 176 14.00 -16.85 -10.57
N PHE A 177 14.82 -15.99 -10.00
CA PHE A 177 15.16 -14.68 -10.55
C PHE A 177 16.67 -14.49 -10.58
N ALA A 178 17.17 -13.85 -11.63
CA ALA A 178 18.53 -13.36 -11.71
C ALA A 178 18.48 -11.83 -11.47
N LEU A 179 19.04 -11.40 -10.36
CA LEU A 179 19.08 -10.00 -9.96
C LEU A 179 20.47 -9.47 -10.25
N ALA A 180 20.57 -8.36 -10.99
CA ALA A 180 21.83 -7.62 -11.15
C ALA A 180 22.16 -6.91 -9.81
N PRO A 181 23.44 -6.79 -9.45
CA PRO A 181 23.86 -6.09 -8.25
C PRO A 181 23.59 -4.59 -8.36
#